data_f9ebdca9b792bffe49769656bd71de93
#
_entry.id   f9ebdca9b792bffe49769656bd71de93
#
_cell.length_a   1.000
_cell.length_b   1.000
_cell.length_c   1.000
_cell.angle_alpha   90.00
_cell.angle_beta   90.00
_cell.angle_gamma   90.00
#
_symmetry.space_group_name_H-M   'P 1'
#
loop_
_entity.id
_entity.type
_entity.pdbx_description
1 polymer ?
#
loop_
_entity_poly.entity_id
_entity_poly.type
_entity_poly.pdbx_seq_one_letter_code
_entity_poly.pdbx_strand_id
1 'polypeptide(L)'
;MKLSHKIGKLAQPLSYRRGWRRAQRSILRLPLQPLLDTIDSERLCRIQQRYSDSPAQYAKYANIDRWLRVNRERVQDLKLHRSPPKRIVDLGCGGGFFLFILKGLGHSVLGLDVDESPLFAELLDLFSVPRVVWRIEAFEPLPDLGGKFDWITAFSISFNRYSPTKRPWGTAEWDFLLLDLQRHLTPGGKVFFGLNPIFNGEYYTAELRDFFAGRGADIEKERIFFNKGVRG
;
A
#
# COMPACT_ATOMS: atom_id res chain seq x y z
N MET A 1 28.94 -15.67 22.20
CA MET A 1 27.51 -15.42 21.87
C MET A 1 27.27 -15.68 20.38
N LYS A 2 27.06 -16.76 20.01
CA LYS A 2 26.08 -17.72 19.51
C LYS A 2 25.90 -17.58 18.00
N LEU A 3 26.89 -18.15 17.28
CA LEU A 3 26.83 -18.38 15.81
C LEU A 3 25.62 -19.26 15.43
N SER A 4 25.21 -20.19 16.29
CA SER A 4 24.07 -21.08 16.12
C SER A 4 22.72 -20.37 15.97
N HIS A 5 22.54 -19.21 16.63
CA HIS A 5 21.28 -18.44 16.54
C HIS A 5 21.17 -17.65 15.22
N LYS A 6 22.29 -17.32 14.58
CA LYS A 6 22.30 -16.69 13.24
C LYS A 6 22.05 -17.70 12.12
N ILE A 7 22.54 -18.94 12.27
CA ILE A 7 22.33 -20.02 11.30
C ILE A 7 20.88 -20.50 11.28
N GLY A 8 20.21 -20.61 12.43
CA GLY A 8 18.80 -20.98 12.50
C GLY A 8 17.85 -19.95 11.86
N LYS A 9 18.22 -18.66 11.84
CA LYS A 9 17.45 -17.62 11.14
C LYS A 9 17.65 -17.66 9.62
N LEU A 10 18.78 -18.14 9.14
CA LEU A 10 19.07 -18.30 7.70
C LEU A 10 18.32 -19.50 7.08
N ALA A 11 17.97 -20.50 7.88
CA ALA A 11 17.27 -21.71 7.41
C ALA A 11 15.74 -21.55 7.28
N GLN A 12 15.18 -20.39 7.64
CA GLN A 12 13.75 -20.15 7.48
C GLN A 12 13.40 -19.78 6.03
N PRO A 13 12.41 -20.45 5.38
CA PRO A 13 12.00 -20.15 4.00
C PRO A 13 11.66 -18.68 3.76
N LEU A 14 11.16 -17.99 4.78
CA LEU A 14 10.81 -16.57 4.76
C LEU A 14 12.04 -15.64 4.65
N SER A 15 13.19 -16.02 5.24
CA SER A 15 14.43 -15.22 5.14
C SER A 15 15.02 -15.26 3.73
N TYR A 16 14.91 -16.41 3.06
CA TYR A 16 15.34 -16.58 1.67
C TYR A 16 14.49 -15.75 0.71
N ARG A 17 13.17 -15.75 0.87
CA ARG A 17 12.26 -14.94 0.02
C ARG A 17 12.53 -13.44 0.16
N ARG A 18 12.84 -12.96 1.38
CA ARG A 18 13.21 -11.56 1.62
C ARG A 18 14.57 -11.21 1.03
N GLY A 19 15.57 -12.05 1.22
CA GLY A 19 16.90 -11.88 0.66
C GLY A 19 16.85 -11.84 -0.87
N TRP A 20 16.12 -12.75 -1.48
CA TRP A 20 15.92 -12.81 -2.92
C TRP A 20 15.22 -11.55 -3.47
N ARG A 21 14.13 -11.09 -2.84
CA ARG A 21 13.48 -9.83 -3.25
C ARG A 21 14.43 -8.64 -3.15
N ARG A 22 15.24 -8.57 -2.09
CA ARG A 22 16.22 -7.49 -1.92
C ARG A 22 17.29 -7.52 -3.01
N ALA A 23 17.80 -8.70 -3.36
CA ALA A 23 18.74 -8.89 -4.45
C ALA A 23 18.13 -8.50 -5.81
N GLN A 24 16.91 -8.96 -6.10
CA GLN A 24 16.20 -8.58 -7.32
C GLN A 24 15.97 -7.07 -7.43
N ARG A 25 15.61 -6.39 -6.34
CA ARG A 25 15.45 -4.93 -6.29
C ARG A 25 16.75 -4.19 -6.57
N SER A 26 17.87 -4.74 -6.11
CA SER A 26 19.19 -4.14 -6.33
C SER A 26 19.67 -4.26 -7.76
N ILE A 27 19.49 -5.45 -8.37
CA ILE A 27 19.94 -5.75 -9.75
C ILE A 27 19.06 -5.04 -10.79
N LEU A 28 17.77 -4.92 -10.53
CA LEU A 28 16.76 -4.43 -11.47
C LEU A 28 16.10 -3.15 -10.94
N ARG A 29 16.94 -2.24 -10.47
CA ARG A 29 16.48 -1.02 -9.83
C ARG A 29 15.73 -0.12 -10.82
N LEU A 30 14.46 0.14 -10.53
CA LEU A 30 13.66 1.10 -11.29
C LEU A 30 14.26 2.51 -11.12
N PRO A 31 14.67 3.20 -12.20
CA PRO A 31 15.15 4.56 -12.10
C PRO A 31 14.01 5.49 -11.71
N LEU A 32 14.26 6.41 -10.78
CA LEU A 32 13.29 7.43 -10.36
C LEU A 32 13.54 8.78 -11.03
N GLN A 33 14.74 9.02 -11.57
CA GLN A 33 15.09 10.32 -12.12
C GLN A 33 14.12 10.80 -13.22
N PRO A 34 13.73 9.96 -14.19
CA PRO A 34 12.76 10.40 -15.20
C PRO A 34 11.41 10.82 -14.63
N LEU A 35 11.00 10.27 -13.47
CA LEU A 35 9.79 10.67 -12.78
C LEU A 35 9.98 11.97 -12.00
N LEU A 36 11.13 12.13 -11.35
CA LEU A 36 11.49 13.36 -10.63
C LEU A 36 11.53 14.55 -11.57
N ASP A 37 12.05 14.36 -12.79
CA ASP A 37 12.15 15.42 -13.82
C ASP A 37 10.77 15.90 -14.31
N THR A 38 9.69 15.17 -14.03
CA THR A 38 8.32 15.61 -14.37
C THR A 38 7.66 16.45 -13.28
N ILE A 39 8.27 16.56 -12.10
CA ILE A 39 7.71 17.28 -10.96
C ILE A 39 8.03 18.78 -11.09
N ASP A 40 7.03 19.63 -10.87
CA ASP A 40 7.25 21.07 -10.71
C ASP A 40 8.13 21.33 -9.47
N SER A 41 9.40 21.60 -9.72
CA SER A 41 10.43 21.76 -8.69
C SER A 41 10.20 22.98 -7.80
N GLU A 42 9.64 24.08 -8.34
CA GLU A 42 9.35 25.28 -7.55
C GLU A 42 8.19 25.02 -6.59
N ARG A 43 7.15 24.38 -7.09
CA ARG A 43 6.00 24.00 -6.28
C ARG A 43 6.41 22.99 -5.20
N LEU A 44 7.25 22.01 -5.55
CA LEU A 44 7.81 21.07 -4.60
C LEU A 44 8.59 21.79 -3.50
N CYS A 45 9.46 22.72 -3.85
CA CYS A 45 10.24 23.48 -2.88
C CYS A 45 9.33 24.26 -1.91
N ARG A 46 8.28 24.89 -2.41
CA ARG A 46 7.29 25.59 -1.57
C ARG A 46 6.58 24.65 -0.60
N ILE A 47 6.20 23.45 -1.03
CA ILE A 47 5.59 22.42 -0.16
C ILE A 47 6.60 22.01 0.92
N GLN A 48 7.83 21.68 0.55
CA GLN A 48 8.86 21.26 1.48
C GLN A 48 9.16 22.34 2.53
N GLN A 49 9.29 23.60 2.13
CA GLN A 49 9.51 24.71 3.05
C GLN A 49 8.34 24.90 4.03
N ARG A 50 7.10 24.79 3.56
CA ARG A 50 5.90 24.92 4.40
C ARG A 50 5.84 23.89 5.52
N TYR A 51 6.33 22.67 5.25
CA TYR A 51 6.22 21.56 6.20
C TYR A 51 7.55 21.19 6.87
N SER A 52 8.68 21.90 6.61
CA SER A 52 10.00 21.60 7.17
C SER A 52 10.00 21.57 8.70
N ASP A 53 9.36 22.56 9.31
CA ASP A 53 9.34 22.77 10.76
C ASP A 53 7.99 22.39 11.40
N SER A 54 7.12 21.76 10.62
CA SER A 54 5.81 21.36 11.11
C SER A 54 5.91 20.23 12.13
N PRO A 55 5.34 20.37 13.34
CA PRO A 55 5.29 19.30 14.32
C PRO A 55 4.30 18.19 13.95
N ALA A 56 3.52 18.38 12.89
CA ALA A 56 2.53 17.42 12.45
C ALA A 56 3.17 16.09 12.02
N GLN A 57 2.61 15.00 12.51
CA GLN A 57 3.14 13.66 12.24
C GLN A 57 3.26 13.32 10.75
N TYR A 58 2.41 13.92 9.92
CA TYR A 58 2.45 13.75 8.47
C TYR A 58 3.53 14.58 7.77
N ALA A 59 4.13 15.60 8.43
CA ALA A 59 5.16 16.46 7.82
C ALA A 59 6.38 15.67 7.27
N LYS A 60 6.69 14.52 7.87
CA LYS A 60 7.71 13.60 7.37
C LYS A 60 7.53 13.19 5.91
N TYR A 61 6.32 13.27 5.36
CA TYR A 61 6.01 12.92 3.97
C TYR A 61 6.43 14.02 2.98
N ALA A 62 6.80 15.21 3.44
CA ALA A 62 7.44 16.24 2.60
C ALA A 62 8.83 15.81 2.09
N ASN A 63 9.46 14.80 2.70
CA ASN A 63 10.69 14.20 2.19
C ASN A 63 10.38 13.24 1.03
N ILE A 64 10.20 13.80 -0.15
CA ILE A 64 9.79 13.07 -1.37
C ILE A 64 10.77 11.97 -1.73
N ASP A 65 12.07 12.23 -1.70
CA ASP A 65 13.10 11.25 -2.07
C ASP A 65 13.03 9.98 -1.25
N ARG A 66 12.78 10.13 0.05
CA ARG A 66 12.60 8.99 0.94
C ARG A 66 11.36 8.19 0.54
N TRP A 67 10.24 8.87 0.33
CA TRP A 67 8.97 8.17 0.11
C TRP A 67 8.86 7.60 -1.30
N LEU A 68 9.43 8.23 -2.30
CA LEU A 68 9.57 7.62 -3.63
C LEU A 68 10.44 6.37 -3.59
N ARG A 69 11.55 6.37 -2.83
CA ARG A 69 12.36 5.15 -2.66
C ARG A 69 11.58 4.01 -2.01
N VAL A 70 10.84 4.29 -0.94
CA VAL A 70 9.98 3.28 -0.28
C VAL A 70 8.94 2.73 -1.24
N ASN A 71 8.24 3.60 -1.97
CA ASN A 71 7.17 3.19 -2.86
C ASN A 71 7.69 2.52 -4.15
N ARG A 72 8.89 2.88 -4.64
CA ARG A 72 9.58 2.13 -5.68
C ARG A 72 9.77 0.67 -5.28
N GLU A 73 10.20 0.40 -4.04
CA GLU A 73 10.35 -0.97 -3.56
C GLU A 73 9.01 -1.71 -3.55
N ARG A 74 7.92 -1.06 -3.18
CA ARG A 74 6.55 -1.62 -3.24
C ARG A 74 6.16 -1.99 -4.67
N VAL A 75 6.38 -1.09 -5.63
CA VAL A 75 6.13 -1.33 -7.07
C VAL A 75 6.95 -2.51 -7.58
N GLN A 76 8.23 -2.61 -7.20
CA GLN A 76 9.10 -3.70 -7.60
C GLN A 76 8.70 -5.03 -6.96
N ASP A 77 8.30 -5.03 -5.68
CA ASP A 77 7.84 -6.23 -4.96
C ASP A 77 6.58 -6.84 -5.58
N LEU A 78 5.66 -6.00 -6.03
CA LEU A 78 4.45 -6.42 -6.73
C LEU A 78 4.70 -6.68 -8.22
N LYS A 79 5.93 -6.46 -8.72
CA LYS A 79 6.35 -6.61 -10.12
C LYS A 79 5.56 -5.75 -11.10
N LEU A 80 4.94 -4.67 -10.62
CA LEU A 80 4.13 -3.77 -11.44
C LEU A 80 4.97 -3.02 -12.48
N HIS A 81 6.25 -2.74 -12.19
CA HIS A 81 7.19 -2.10 -13.12
C HIS A 81 7.49 -2.92 -14.40
N ARG A 82 7.03 -4.15 -14.47
CA ARG A 82 7.21 -5.07 -15.62
C ARG A 82 5.90 -5.62 -16.16
N SER A 83 4.79 -5.20 -15.59
CA SER A 83 3.49 -5.61 -16.09
C SER A 83 3.05 -4.71 -17.24
N PRO A 84 2.22 -5.21 -18.16
CA PRO A 84 1.53 -4.33 -19.09
C PRO A 84 0.66 -3.33 -18.29
N PRO A 85 0.20 -2.24 -18.95
CA PRO A 85 -0.68 -1.26 -18.32
C PRO A 85 -1.85 -1.92 -17.58
N LYS A 86 -2.10 -1.45 -16.35
CA LYS A 86 -3.12 -1.96 -15.43
C LYS A 86 -3.93 -0.82 -14.89
N ARG A 87 -5.16 -1.09 -14.49
CA ARG A 87 -5.97 -0.19 -13.71
C ARG A 87 -5.85 -0.53 -12.24
N ILE A 88 -5.39 0.42 -11.43
CA ILE A 88 -4.98 0.19 -10.05
C ILE A 88 -5.63 1.22 -9.13
N VAL A 89 -6.24 0.77 -8.03
CA VAL A 89 -6.67 1.65 -6.95
C VAL A 89 -5.85 1.36 -5.68
N ASP A 90 -5.47 2.42 -4.97
CA ASP A 90 -4.74 2.33 -3.69
C ASP A 90 -5.62 2.90 -2.57
N LEU A 91 -6.00 2.05 -1.62
CA LEU A 91 -6.84 2.39 -0.48
C LEU A 91 -5.98 2.92 0.67
N GLY A 92 -6.22 4.16 1.08
CA GLY A 92 -5.35 4.87 2.00
C GLY A 92 -4.08 5.34 1.30
N CYS A 93 -4.21 5.98 0.13
CA CYS A 93 -3.10 6.33 -0.75
C CYS A 93 -2.14 7.40 -0.18
N GLY A 94 -2.53 8.11 0.88
CA GLY A 94 -1.74 9.18 1.47
C GLY A 94 -1.36 10.25 0.45
N GLY A 95 -0.09 10.62 0.41
CA GLY A 95 0.44 11.59 -0.56
C GLY A 95 0.63 11.04 -1.99
N GLY A 96 0.11 9.87 -2.33
CA GLY A 96 0.05 9.35 -3.70
C GLY A 96 1.36 8.85 -4.30
N PHE A 97 2.44 8.69 -3.54
CA PHE A 97 3.77 8.32 -4.05
C PHE A 97 3.79 6.99 -4.83
N PHE A 98 3.06 5.99 -4.35
CA PHE A 98 2.95 4.70 -5.03
C PHE A 98 2.25 4.85 -6.38
N LEU A 99 1.15 5.58 -6.40
CA LEU A 99 0.35 5.85 -7.59
C LEU A 99 1.08 6.75 -8.58
N PHE A 100 1.86 7.74 -8.12
CA PHE A 100 2.70 8.56 -8.97
C PHE A 100 3.70 7.74 -9.78
N ILE A 101 4.41 6.80 -9.11
CA ILE A 101 5.34 5.91 -9.80
C ILE A 101 4.59 5.03 -10.82
N LEU A 102 3.45 4.48 -10.46
CA LEU A 102 2.65 3.63 -11.36
C LEU A 102 2.12 4.41 -12.56
N LYS A 103 1.65 5.64 -12.35
CA LYS A 103 1.22 6.53 -13.43
C LYS A 103 2.35 6.80 -14.42
N GLY A 104 3.55 7.10 -13.93
CA GLY A 104 4.72 7.29 -14.77
C GLY A 104 5.19 6.05 -15.51
N LEU A 105 4.77 4.86 -15.06
CA LEU A 105 4.97 3.58 -15.76
C LEU A 105 3.84 3.23 -16.75
N GLY A 106 2.87 4.13 -16.95
CA GLY A 106 1.78 3.95 -17.90
C GLY A 106 0.56 3.20 -17.35
N HIS A 107 0.45 3.02 -16.03
CA HIS A 107 -0.77 2.46 -15.43
C HIS A 107 -1.85 3.54 -15.26
N SER A 108 -3.11 3.13 -15.31
CA SER A 108 -4.24 3.94 -14.88
C SER A 108 -4.41 3.83 -13.37
N VAL A 109 -4.42 4.94 -12.65
CA VAL A 109 -4.37 4.95 -11.20
C VAL A 109 -5.50 5.75 -10.58
N LEU A 110 -5.96 5.33 -9.41
CA LEU A 110 -6.91 6.03 -8.56
C LEU A 110 -6.48 5.89 -7.10
N GLY A 111 -6.47 7.00 -6.36
CA GLY A 111 -6.31 6.99 -4.91
C GLY A 111 -7.67 7.02 -4.21
N LEU A 112 -7.75 6.42 -3.04
CA LEU A 112 -8.85 6.62 -2.11
C LEU A 112 -8.23 6.93 -0.74
N ASP A 113 -8.61 8.06 -0.14
CA ASP A 113 -8.13 8.46 1.20
C ASP A 113 -9.09 9.48 1.81
N VAL A 114 -8.93 9.72 3.10
CA VAL A 114 -9.58 10.84 3.80
C VAL A 114 -8.92 12.18 3.45
N ASP A 115 -9.60 13.28 3.66
CA ASP A 115 -9.07 14.64 3.41
C ASP A 115 -8.63 15.33 4.71
N GLU A 116 -7.85 14.62 5.53
CA GLU A 116 -7.42 15.11 6.85
C GLU A 116 -6.02 15.73 6.84
N SER A 117 -5.25 15.53 5.78
CA SER A 117 -3.89 16.06 5.67
C SER A 117 -3.75 17.00 4.49
N PRO A 118 -3.61 18.32 4.73
CA PRO A 118 -3.36 19.29 3.66
C PRO A 118 -2.14 18.95 2.81
N LEU A 119 -1.07 18.42 3.44
CA LEU A 119 0.13 17.98 2.71
C LEU A 119 -0.20 16.88 1.70
N PHE A 120 -1.08 15.92 2.04
CA PHE A 120 -1.43 14.84 1.11
C PHE A 120 -2.23 15.36 -0.09
N ALA A 121 -3.14 16.30 0.14
CA ALA A 121 -3.86 16.95 -0.95
C ALA A 121 -2.91 17.70 -1.89
N GLU A 122 -1.97 18.48 -1.33
CA GLU A 122 -0.95 19.22 -2.11
C GLU A 122 -0.03 18.29 -2.91
N LEU A 123 0.38 17.14 -2.33
CA LEU A 123 1.22 16.16 -3.01
C LEU A 123 0.47 15.42 -4.13
N LEU A 124 -0.77 15.01 -3.88
CA LEU A 124 -1.60 14.36 -4.90
C LEU A 124 -1.84 15.28 -6.11
N ASP A 125 -2.08 16.57 -5.85
CA ASP A 125 -2.23 17.55 -6.90
C ASP A 125 -0.90 17.82 -7.63
N LEU A 126 0.23 17.96 -6.91
CA LEU A 126 1.57 18.06 -7.51
C LEU A 126 1.87 16.89 -8.47
N PHE A 127 1.51 15.67 -8.06
CA PHE A 127 1.71 14.46 -8.84
C PHE A 127 0.60 14.23 -9.89
N SER A 128 -0.44 15.06 -9.89
CA SER A 128 -1.64 14.88 -10.73
C SER A 128 -2.22 13.46 -10.59
N VAL A 129 -2.33 12.97 -9.37
CA VAL A 129 -2.91 11.67 -9.04
C VAL A 129 -4.38 11.88 -8.65
N PRO A 130 -5.34 11.30 -9.39
CA PRO A 130 -6.76 11.40 -9.05
C PRO A 130 -7.07 10.69 -7.74
N ARG A 131 -7.95 11.29 -6.91
CA ARG A 131 -8.37 10.75 -5.63
C ARG A 131 -9.87 10.85 -5.43
N VAL A 132 -10.46 9.80 -4.86
CA VAL A 132 -11.77 9.82 -4.23
C VAL A 132 -11.56 10.07 -2.73
N VAL A 133 -12.24 11.08 -2.19
CA VAL A 133 -12.24 11.35 -0.75
C VAL A 133 -13.28 10.46 -0.10
N TRP A 134 -12.84 9.49 0.69
CA TRP A 134 -13.71 8.53 1.35
C TRP A 134 -13.04 7.93 2.58
N ARG A 135 -13.81 7.76 3.65
CA ARG A 135 -13.38 7.03 4.85
C ARG A 135 -13.83 5.58 4.74
N ILE A 136 -12.89 4.66 4.86
CA ILE A 136 -13.20 3.22 4.92
C ILE A 136 -13.57 2.89 6.36
N GLU A 137 -14.80 2.44 6.56
CA GLU A 137 -15.33 2.05 7.87
C GLU A 137 -15.84 0.60 7.83
N ALA A 138 -15.97 0.01 9.04
CA ALA A 138 -16.48 -1.34 9.18
C ALA A 138 -17.93 -1.44 8.68
N PHE A 139 -18.22 -2.44 7.85
CA PHE A 139 -19.55 -2.71 7.28
C PHE A 139 -20.12 -1.62 6.37
N GLU A 140 -19.28 -0.67 5.94
CA GLU A 140 -19.66 0.31 4.93
C GLU A 140 -19.04 -0.04 3.58
N PRO A 141 -19.84 -0.08 2.50
CA PRO A 141 -19.32 -0.37 1.17
C PRO A 141 -18.50 0.79 0.65
N LEU A 142 -17.52 0.50 -0.20
CA LEU A 142 -16.78 1.52 -0.93
C LEU A 142 -17.72 2.28 -1.89
N PRO A 143 -17.44 3.56 -2.17
CA PRO A 143 -18.20 4.34 -3.15
C PRO A 143 -18.00 3.77 -4.56
N ASP A 144 -18.76 4.27 -5.52
CA ASP A 144 -18.49 3.99 -6.93
C ASP A 144 -17.11 4.56 -7.32
N LEU A 145 -16.20 3.68 -7.72
CA LEU A 145 -14.85 4.01 -8.13
C LEU A 145 -14.71 4.18 -9.67
N GLY A 146 -15.85 4.26 -10.37
CA GLY A 146 -15.89 4.47 -11.81
C GLY A 146 -15.45 3.23 -12.61
N GLY A 147 -15.67 2.02 -12.09
CA GLY A 147 -15.42 0.74 -12.78
C GLY A 147 -14.49 -0.20 -12.06
N LYS A 148 -14.02 -1.24 -12.76
CA LYS A 148 -13.25 -2.35 -12.17
C LYS A 148 -11.76 -2.16 -12.31
N PHE A 149 -11.00 -2.76 -11.38
CA PHE A 149 -9.54 -2.65 -11.27
C PHE A 149 -8.86 -4.01 -11.40
N ASP A 150 -7.68 -4.03 -12.02
CA ASP A 150 -6.81 -5.21 -12.04
C ASP A 150 -6.11 -5.43 -10.71
N TRP A 151 -5.91 -4.33 -9.97
CA TRP A 151 -5.29 -4.36 -8.65
C TRP A 151 -5.98 -3.41 -7.70
N ILE A 152 -6.21 -3.91 -6.50
CA ILE A 152 -6.55 -3.10 -5.32
C ILE A 152 -5.40 -3.25 -4.35
N THR A 153 -4.77 -2.15 -3.97
CA THR A 153 -3.66 -2.13 -3.01
C THR A 153 -4.01 -1.29 -1.79
N ALA A 154 -3.40 -1.60 -0.66
CA ALA A 154 -3.49 -0.77 0.53
C ALA A 154 -2.21 -0.97 1.36
N PHE A 155 -1.43 0.08 1.53
CA PHE A 155 -0.15 0.01 2.25
C PHE A 155 -0.18 0.77 3.56
N SER A 156 0.37 0.14 4.61
CA SER A 156 0.48 0.76 5.94
C SER A 156 -0.87 1.26 6.45
N ILE A 157 -1.89 0.45 6.25
CA ILE A 157 -3.28 0.80 6.53
C ILE A 157 -3.54 1.04 8.02
N SER A 158 -4.47 1.95 8.28
CA SER A 158 -4.96 2.24 9.63
C SER A 158 -6.47 2.10 9.74
N PHE A 159 -7.20 2.04 8.63
CA PHE A 159 -8.67 1.98 8.61
C PHE A 159 -9.22 0.75 9.36
N ASN A 160 -8.50 -0.36 9.39
CA ASN A 160 -8.86 -1.55 10.15
C ASN A 160 -8.85 -1.37 11.69
N ARG A 161 -8.54 -0.16 12.16
CA ARG A 161 -8.64 0.24 13.58
C ARG A 161 -9.84 1.16 13.84
N TYR A 162 -10.46 1.67 12.79
CA TYR A 162 -11.64 2.50 12.90
C TYR A 162 -12.87 1.59 13.02
N SER A 163 -13.37 1.47 14.24
CA SER A 163 -14.63 0.83 14.54
C SER A 163 -15.31 1.55 15.70
N PRO A 164 -16.65 1.50 15.81
CA PRO A 164 -17.38 2.04 16.95
C PRO A 164 -16.88 1.51 18.30
N THR A 165 -16.37 0.27 18.31
CA THR A 165 -15.86 -0.42 19.49
C THR A 165 -14.40 -0.07 19.84
N LYS A 166 -13.71 0.75 19.02
CA LYS A 166 -12.27 1.07 19.14
C LYS A 166 -11.36 -0.18 19.14
N ARG A 167 -11.85 -1.29 18.66
CA ARG A 167 -11.07 -2.53 18.50
C ARG A 167 -10.60 -2.66 17.05
N PRO A 168 -9.43 -3.29 16.82
CA PRO A 168 -9.05 -3.71 15.47
C PRO A 168 -10.15 -4.61 14.87
N TRP A 169 -10.32 -4.52 13.57
CA TRP A 169 -11.28 -5.34 12.85
C TRP A 169 -11.04 -6.83 13.06
N GLY A 170 -12.12 -7.56 13.31
CA GLY A 170 -12.16 -9.01 13.33
C GLY A 170 -12.50 -9.60 11.96
N THR A 171 -12.81 -10.88 11.95
CA THR A 171 -13.10 -11.64 10.71
C THR A 171 -14.33 -11.10 9.98
N ALA A 172 -15.34 -10.63 10.70
CA ALA A 172 -16.60 -10.15 10.10
C ALA A 172 -16.42 -8.85 9.30
N GLU A 173 -15.69 -7.88 9.85
CA GLU A 173 -15.40 -6.60 9.19
C GLU A 173 -14.49 -6.83 7.97
N TRP A 174 -13.48 -7.67 8.10
CA TRP A 174 -12.62 -8.03 6.99
C TRP A 174 -13.36 -8.81 5.91
N ASP A 175 -14.29 -9.70 6.29
CA ASP A 175 -15.10 -10.44 5.33
C ASP A 175 -15.98 -9.52 4.51
N PHE A 176 -16.65 -8.58 5.19
CA PHE A 176 -17.45 -7.57 4.51
C PHE A 176 -16.61 -6.78 3.49
N LEU A 177 -15.43 -6.26 3.91
CA LEU A 177 -14.57 -5.53 2.99
C LEU A 177 -14.13 -6.39 1.81
N LEU A 178 -13.69 -7.63 2.04
CA LEU A 178 -13.22 -8.51 0.99
C LEU A 178 -14.32 -8.82 -0.05
N LEU A 179 -15.56 -9.03 0.40
CA LEU A 179 -16.72 -9.23 -0.47
C LEU A 179 -17.03 -7.96 -1.27
N ASP A 180 -16.96 -6.79 -0.64
CA ASP A 180 -17.16 -5.51 -1.32
C ASP A 180 -16.08 -5.27 -2.38
N LEU A 181 -14.79 -5.54 -2.07
CA LEU A 181 -13.69 -5.41 -3.03
C LEU A 181 -13.87 -6.27 -4.28
N GLN A 182 -14.49 -7.44 -4.18
CA GLN A 182 -14.77 -8.30 -5.36
C GLN A 182 -15.62 -7.57 -6.40
N ARG A 183 -16.53 -6.70 -6.00
CA ARG A 183 -17.38 -5.92 -6.92
C ARG A 183 -16.57 -4.92 -7.75
N HIS A 184 -15.42 -4.49 -7.22
CA HIS A 184 -14.51 -3.53 -7.84
C HIS A 184 -13.36 -4.18 -8.61
N LEU A 185 -13.27 -5.52 -8.64
CA LEU A 185 -12.20 -6.24 -9.33
C LEU A 185 -12.62 -6.72 -10.72
N THR A 186 -11.66 -6.68 -11.66
CA THR A 186 -11.75 -7.43 -12.92
C THR A 186 -11.65 -8.94 -12.64
N PRO A 187 -12.13 -9.81 -13.54
CA PRO A 187 -11.85 -11.25 -13.46
C PRO A 187 -10.34 -11.52 -13.33
N GLY A 188 -9.93 -12.22 -12.28
CA GLY A 188 -8.52 -12.46 -11.97
C GLY A 188 -7.77 -11.25 -11.38
N GLY A 189 -8.48 -10.19 -11.01
CA GLY A 189 -7.93 -9.04 -10.30
C GLY A 189 -7.31 -9.44 -8.96
N LYS A 190 -6.37 -8.66 -8.47
CA LYS A 190 -5.55 -8.98 -7.29
C LYS A 190 -5.76 -7.96 -6.18
N VAL A 191 -5.65 -8.43 -4.93
CA VAL A 191 -5.71 -7.57 -3.75
C VAL A 191 -4.44 -7.73 -2.92
N PHE A 192 -3.86 -6.61 -2.49
CA PHE A 192 -2.70 -6.59 -1.62
C PHE A 192 -2.93 -5.67 -0.44
N PHE A 193 -2.72 -6.18 0.77
CA PHE A 193 -2.69 -5.40 2.00
C PHE A 193 -1.31 -5.45 2.64
N GLY A 194 -0.80 -4.28 3.02
CA GLY A 194 0.34 -4.11 3.92
C GLY A 194 -0.15 -3.57 5.25
N LEU A 195 -0.25 -4.42 6.27
CA LEU A 195 -0.80 -4.04 7.57
C LEU A 195 0.22 -3.27 8.41
N ASN A 196 -0.26 -2.34 9.23
CA ASN A 196 0.53 -1.79 10.33
C ASN A 196 0.48 -2.74 11.54
N PRO A 197 1.55 -2.78 12.37
CA PRO A 197 1.55 -3.60 13.58
C PRO A 197 0.46 -3.13 14.55
N ILE A 198 -0.19 -4.09 15.21
CA ILE A 198 -1.09 -3.87 16.33
C ILE A 198 -0.33 -3.78 17.67
N PHE A 199 -1.02 -3.85 18.81
CA PHE A 199 -0.51 -3.47 20.13
C PHE A 199 0.80 -4.15 20.58
N ASN A 200 1.11 -5.37 20.17
CA ASN A 200 2.28 -6.15 20.58
C ASN A 200 3.32 -6.33 19.49
N GLY A 201 3.25 -5.52 18.42
CA GLY A 201 4.14 -5.63 17.26
C GLY A 201 3.74 -6.72 16.27
N GLU A 202 2.65 -7.45 16.51
CA GLU A 202 2.03 -8.35 15.54
C GLU A 202 1.12 -7.57 14.58
N TYR A 203 0.76 -8.17 13.45
CA TYR A 203 -0.04 -7.52 12.40
C TYR A 203 -1.50 -7.98 12.41
N TYR A 204 -1.77 -9.13 12.97
CA TYR A 204 -3.09 -9.78 13.05
C TYR A 204 -3.07 -10.88 14.11
N THR A 205 -4.24 -11.30 14.57
CA THR A 205 -4.41 -12.45 15.45
C THR A 205 -4.26 -13.78 14.68
N ALA A 206 -4.07 -14.89 15.38
CA ALA A 206 -4.06 -16.22 14.76
C ALA A 206 -5.37 -16.50 13.99
N GLU A 207 -6.50 -16.12 14.55
CA GLU A 207 -7.83 -16.24 13.92
C GLU A 207 -7.90 -15.49 12.59
N LEU A 208 -7.45 -14.22 12.55
CA LEU A 208 -7.42 -13.43 11.31
C LEU A 208 -6.45 -14.02 10.29
N ARG A 209 -5.32 -14.57 10.72
CA ARG A 209 -4.40 -15.25 9.82
C ARG A 209 -5.07 -16.44 9.14
N ASP A 210 -5.75 -17.29 9.92
CA ASP A 210 -6.43 -18.47 9.39
C ASP A 210 -7.59 -18.08 8.49
N PHE A 211 -8.32 -17.03 8.84
CA PHE A 211 -9.36 -16.44 8.00
C PHE A 211 -8.81 -16.00 6.64
N PHE A 212 -7.75 -15.19 6.60
CA PHE A 212 -7.16 -14.73 5.33
C PHE A 212 -6.61 -15.89 4.50
N ALA A 213 -5.98 -16.89 5.15
CA ALA A 213 -5.50 -18.09 4.47
C ALA A 213 -6.66 -18.88 3.86
N GLY A 214 -7.77 -19.05 4.57
CA GLY A 214 -9.01 -19.69 4.10
C GLY A 214 -9.60 -18.97 2.88
N ARG A 215 -9.55 -17.64 2.86
CA ARG A 215 -9.96 -16.81 1.72
C ARG A 215 -8.96 -16.83 0.55
N GLY A 216 -7.87 -17.58 0.63
CA GLY A 216 -6.88 -17.80 -0.44
C GLY A 216 -5.73 -16.80 -0.48
N ALA A 217 -5.45 -16.13 0.63
CA ALA A 217 -4.32 -15.23 0.71
C ALA A 217 -2.99 -15.96 0.91
N ASP A 218 -1.95 -15.47 0.24
CA ASP A 218 -0.56 -15.69 0.60
C ASP A 218 -0.17 -14.70 1.70
N ILE A 219 0.24 -15.20 2.88
CA ILE A 219 0.53 -14.37 4.05
C ILE A 219 2.01 -14.41 4.38
N GLU A 220 2.62 -13.25 4.44
CA GLU A 220 4.01 -13.10 4.84
C GLU A 220 4.19 -11.88 5.72
N LYS A 221 4.22 -12.08 7.03
CA LYS A 221 4.34 -11.02 8.04
C LYS A 221 3.22 -9.96 7.85
N GLU A 222 3.59 -8.68 7.60
CA GLU A 222 2.63 -7.58 7.34
C GLU A 222 1.86 -7.70 6.02
N ARG A 223 2.23 -8.64 5.17
CA ARG A 223 1.75 -8.73 3.78
C ARG A 223 0.67 -9.80 3.65
N ILE A 224 -0.49 -9.41 3.15
CA ILE A 224 -1.60 -10.29 2.82
C ILE A 224 -1.89 -10.10 1.33
N PHE A 225 -1.74 -11.16 0.55
CA PHE A 225 -1.80 -11.08 -0.90
C PHE A 225 -2.76 -12.11 -1.51
N PHE A 226 -3.84 -11.65 -2.10
CA PHE A 226 -4.80 -12.43 -2.86
C PHE A 226 -4.41 -12.41 -4.34
N ASN A 227 -3.49 -13.28 -4.72
CA ASN A 227 -2.93 -13.31 -6.09
C ASN A 227 -3.88 -13.91 -7.14
N LYS A 228 -4.86 -14.70 -6.70
CA LYS A 228 -5.86 -15.34 -7.58
C LYS A 228 -7.27 -14.79 -7.33
N GLY A 229 -7.38 -13.56 -6.84
CA GLY A 229 -8.62 -13.01 -6.32
C GLY A 229 -8.95 -13.52 -4.91
N VAL A 230 -9.98 -12.94 -4.33
CA VAL A 230 -10.53 -13.37 -3.03
C VAL A 230 -11.46 -14.54 -3.26
N ARG A 231 -11.34 -15.61 -2.47
CA ARG A 231 -12.29 -16.72 -2.52
C ARG A 231 -13.56 -16.37 -1.71
N GLY A 232 -14.71 -16.71 -2.26
CA GLY A 232 -15.99 -16.58 -1.59
C GLY A 232 -16.17 -17.57 -0.43
#